data_d6f4070b64ab72bcd96eaa3d4dd54b2c
#
_entry.id   d6f4070b64ab72bcd96eaa3d4dd54b2c
#
_cell.length_a   1.000
_cell.length_b   1.000
_cell.length_c   1.000
_cell.angle_alpha   90.00
_cell.angle_beta   90.00
_cell.angle_gamma   90.00
#
_symmetry.space_group_name_H-M   'P 1'
#
loop_
_entity.id
_entity.type
_entity.pdbx_description
1 polymer ?
#
loop_
_entity_poly.entity_id
_entity_poly.type
_entity_poly.pdbx_seq_one_letter_code
_entity_poly.pdbx_strand_id
1 'polypeptide(L)'
;ERTGAANVGGVMHAVGRTDFERAVAVAMGSPLGVGGARFHTGGEEGESDTVYLGSFRREWLDRVGGYDPRFDRAQDWEMNWRIRQAGGHVWFTPAMRVDYRPRRSLRALARQYRDYGRWRRVVAATHEGSINLRYLAPPTALVACAVGAVAGLAWRPAWAVPGAYLAAVTAGGLWEARGQAPAVALRVPAVVATMHMAWGWGFLTSPAALRREIAGR
;
A
#
# COMPACT_ATOMS: atom_id res chain seq x y z
N GLU A 1 1.78 -2.51 -27.59
CA GLU A 1 0.97 -2.85 -28.80
C GLU A 1 0.28 -4.22 -28.66
N ARG A 2 0.99 -5.25 -28.20
CA ARG A 2 0.49 -6.64 -28.07
C ARG A 2 -0.81 -6.78 -27.27
N THR A 3 -0.99 -6.01 -26.18
CA THR A 3 -2.14 -6.14 -25.27
C THR A 3 -3.26 -5.13 -25.52
N GLY A 4 -3.04 -4.11 -26.35
CA GLY A 4 -3.98 -3.00 -26.50
C GLY A 4 -4.19 -2.14 -25.24
N ALA A 5 -3.45 -2.40 -24.16
CA ALA A 5 -3.64 -1.74 -22.88
C ALA A 5 -3.41 -0.23 -22.94
N ALA A 6 -4.21 0.50 -22.17
CA ALA A 6 -4.12 1.95 -21.99
C ALA A 6 -2.88 2.36 -21.19
N ASN A 7 -2.50 1.54 -20.22
CA ASN A 7 -1.33 1.70 -19.38
C ASN A 7 -0.65 0.35 -19.15
N VAL A 8 0.68 0.31 -19.31
CA VAL A 8 1.50 -0.87 -19.05
C VAL A 8 2.60 -0.49 -18.06
N GLY A 9 2.75 -1.24 -17.00
CA GLY A 9 3.81 -1.04 -16.04
C GLY A 9 4.21 -2.34 -15.33
N GLY A 10 5.17 -2.26 -14.42
CA GLY A 10 5.80 -3.44 -13.90
C GLY A 10 6.01 -3.45 -12.39
N VAL A 11 7.11 -4.08 -12.00
CA VAL A 11 7.48 -4.33 -10.61
C VAL A 11 8.27 -3.17 -10.04
N MET A 12 7.84 -2.66 -8.89
CA MET A 12 8.65 -1.82 -8.01
C MET A 12 9.57 -2.70 -7.18
N HIS A 13 10.78 -2.90 -7.66
CA HIS A 13 11.78 -3.72 -6.99
C HIS A 13 12.46 -2.92 -5.87
N ALA A 14 12.09 -3.22 -4.63
CA ALA A 14 12.69 -2.54 -3.48
C ALA A 14 14.11 -3.05 -3.22
N VAL A 15 15.10 -2.14 -3.28
CA VAL A 15 16.53 -2.44 -3.08
C VAL A 15 17.07 -1.64 -1.89
N GLY A 16 17.35 -2.31 -0.78
CA GLY A 16 17.93 -1.70 0.42
C GLY A 16 19.46 -1.72 0.42
N ARG A 17 20.08 -0.62 0.84
CA ARG A 17 21.53 -0.52 1.03
C ARG A 17 21.96 -0.76 2.47
N THR A 18 21.13 -0.39 3.44
CA THR A 18 21.34 -0.65 4.88
C THR A 18 20.47 -1.82 5.34
N ASP A 19 20.74 -2.40 6.50
CA ASP A 19 19.91 -3.47 7.06
C ASP A 19 18.47 -3.04 7.29
N PHE A 20 18.25 -1.78 7.68
CA PHE A 20 16.90 -1.24 7.80
C PHE A 20 16.19 -1.13 6.45
N GLU A 21 16.85 -0.58 5.43
CA GLU A 21 16.29 -0.49 4.07
C GLU A 21 16.02 -1.88 3.49
N ARG A 22 16.90 -2.88 3.76
CA ARG A 22 16.69 -4.29 3.36
C ARG A 22 15.47 -4.88 4.06
N ALA A 23 15.28 -4.62 5.35
CA ALA A 23 14.09 -5.05 6.08
C ALA A 23 12.80 -4.43 5.49
N VAL A 24 12.85 -3.14 5.11
CA VAL A 24 11.74 -2.50 4.41
C VAL A 24 11.52 -3.12 3.03
N ALA A 25 12.59 -3.45 2.30
CA ALA A 25 12.49 -4.12 0.99
C ALA A 25 11.80 -5.49 1.11
N VAL A 26 12.16 -6.30 2.11
CA VAL A 26 11.48 -7.57 2.41
C VAL A 26 10.00 -7.35 2.68
N ALA A 27 9.65 -6.43 3.58
CA ALA A 27 8.26 -6.14 3.90
C ALA A 27 7.46 -5.63 2.69
N MET A 28 8.05 -4.77 1.85
CA MET A 28 7.40 -4.25 0.64
C MET A 28 7.23 -5.32 -0.45
N GLY A 29 8.06 -6.36 -0.47
CA GLY A 29 7.95 -7.48 -1.41
C GLY A 29 7.02 -8.60 -0.92
N SER A 30 6.43 -8.50 0.27
CA SER A 30 5.62 -9.56 0.86
C SER A 30 4.13 -9.24 0.90
N PRO A 31 3.26 -10.25 0.72
CA PRO A 31 1.81 -10.08 0.91
C PRO A 31 1.44 -9.58 2.31
N LEU A 32 2.22 -9.96 3.33
CA LEU A 32 2.02 -9.50 4.71
C LEU A 32 2.16 -7.99 4.80
N GLY A 33 3.15 -7.39 4.11
CA GLY A 33 3.40 -5.94 4.19
C GLY A 33 2.50 -5.10 3.30
N VAL A 34 2.10 -5.60 2.12
CA VAL A 34 1.42 -4.80 1.08
C VAL A 34 0.13 -5.40 0.53
N GLY A 35 -0.34 -6.51 1.11
CA GLY A 35 -1.63 -7.11 0.75
C GLY A 35 -1.72 -7.65 -0.68
N GLY A 36 -0.64 -8.15 -1.24
CA GLY A 36 -0.63 -8.83 -2.55
C GLY A 36 -0.77 -7.89 -3.76
N ALA A 37 -0.37 -6.63 -3.64
CA ALA A 37 -0.29 -5.71 -4.78
C ALA A 37 0.78 -6.18 -5.77
N ARG A 38 0.37 -6.60 -6.97
CA ARG A 38 1.26 -7.21 -7.99
C ARG A 38 2.50 -6.39 -8.30
N PHE A 39 2.39 -5.09 -8.35
CA PHE A 39 3.53 -4.22 -8.62
C PHE A 39 4.57 -4.20 -7.49
N HIS A 40 4.27 -4.78 -6.33
CA HIS A 40 5.22 -5.02 -5.24
C HIS A 40 5.66 -6.49 -5.16
N THR A 41 4.70 -7.41 -5.24
CA THR A 41 4.95 -8.84 -4.99
C THR A 41 5.36 -9.60 -6.25
N GLY A 42 5.21 -8.98 -7.42
CA GLY A 42 5.37 -9.68 -8.70
C GLY A 42 4.17 -10.56 -9.03
N GLY A 43 4.39 -11.56 -9.86
CA GLY A 43 3.37 -12.51 -10.29
C GLY A 43 3.26 -12.59 -11.81
N GLU A 44 2.20 -13.26 -12.29
CA GLU A 44 1.95 -13.42 -13.70
C GLU A 44 1.54 -12.12 -14.38
N GLU A 45 1.88 -11.99 -15.66
CA GLU A 45 1.43 -10.91 -16.53
C GLU A 45 -0.10 -10.90 -16.63
N GLY A 46 -0.70 -9.71 -16.65
CA GLY A 46 -2.16 -9.60 -16.80
C GLY A 46 -2.74 -8.27 -16.33
N GLU A 47 -4.06 -8.18 -16.37
CA GLU A 47 -4.79 -7.01 -15.90
C GLU A 47 -4.56 -6.75 -14.42
N SER A 48 -4.44 -5.46 -14.07
CA SER A 48 -4.20 -5.00 -12.69
C SER A 48 -4.99 -3.72 -12.41
N ASP A 49 -5.27 -3.47 -11.12
CA ASP A 49 -5.89 -2.21 -10.69
C ASP A 49 -4.92 -1.01 -10.82
N THR A 50 -3.64 -1.27 -10.70
CA THR A 50 -2.57 -0.28 -10.88
C THR A 50 -1.24 -0.98 -11.14
N VAL A 51 -0.27 -0.23 -11.63
CA VAL A 51 1.11 -0.68 -11.92
C VAL A 51 2.10 0.36 -11.46
N TYR A 52 3.36 -0.03 -11.33
CA TYR A 52 4.44 0.91 -11.00
C TYR A 52 5.05 1.48 -12.28
N LEU A 53 5.29 2.81 -12.29
CA LEU A 53 5.85 3.57 -13.41
C LEU A 53 5.23 3.19 -14.76
N GLY A 54 3.92 3.41 -14.86
CA GLY A 54 3.15 3.07 -16.04
C GLY A 54 3.56 3.87 -17.28
N SER A 55 3.57 3.19 -18.42
CA SER A 55 3.69 3.78 -19.75
C SER A 55 2.30 3.86 -20.37
N PHE A 56 1.83 5.07 -20.58
CA PHE A 56 0.47 5.34 -21.03
C PHE A 56 0.41 5.58 -22.53
N ARG A 57 -0.64 5.10 -23.18
CA ARG A 57 -0.98 5.55 -24.52
C ARG A 57 -1.52 6.96 -24.45
N ARG A 58 -1.04 7.84 -25.33
CA ARG A 58 -1.40 9.26 -25.37
C ARG A 58 -2.92 9.47 -25.48
N GLU A 59 -3.57 8.71 -26.34
CA GLU A 59 -5.02 8.77 -26.56
C GLU A 59 -5.84 8.56 -25.27
N TRP A 60 -5.35 7.71 -24.35
CA TRP A 60 -5.99 7.48 -23.05
C TRP A 60 -5.77 8.61 -22.07
N LEU A 61 -4.57 9.23 -22.08
CA LEU A 61 -4.33 10.43 -21.29
C LEU A 61 -5.23 11.58 -21.71
N ASP A 62 -5.35 11.80 -23.03
CA ASP A 62 -6.22 12.84 -23.58
C ASP A 62 -7.69 12.55 -23.26
N ARG A 63 -8.13 11.28 -23.35
CA ARG A 63 -9.50 10.84 -23.08
C ARG A 63 -9.92 11.03 -21.62
N VAL A 64 -9.02 10.75 -20.64
CA VAL A 64 -9.33 10.87 -19.21
C VAL A 64 -8.86 12.19 -18.60
N GLY A 65 -8.22 13.09 -19.36
CA GLY A 65 -7.74 14.39 -18.91
C GLY A 65 -6.44 14.36 -18.10
N GLY A 66 -5.64 13.28 -18.23
CA GLY A 66 -4.34 13.15 -17.54
C GLY A 66 -4.45 13.02 -16.02
N TYR A 67 -3.40 13.37 -15.31
CA TYR A 67 -3.39 13.40 -13.85
C TYR A 67 -4.23 14.54 -13.30
N ASP A 68 -5.02 14.26 -12.26
CA ASP A 68 -5.72 15.31 -11.51
C ASP A 68 -4.73 16.02 -10.57
N PRO A 69 -4.44 17.33 -10.78
CA PRO A 69 -3.44 18.06 -10.00
C PRO A 69 -3.80 18.25 -8.52
N ARG A 70 -5.04 17.98 -8.14
CA ARG A 70 -5.50 18.06 -6.74
C ARG A 70 -4.97 16.89 -5.89
N PHE A 71 -4.49 15.82 -6.51
CA PHE A 71 -3.95 14.66 -5.82
C PHE A 71 -2.43 14.78 -5.62
N ASP A 72 -1.95 15.08 -4.42
CA ASP A 72 -0.52 15.04 -4.08
C ASP A 72 0.04 13.62 -4.00
N ARG A 73 -0.82 12.62 -3.73
CA ARG A 73 -0.48 11.20 -3.66
C ARG A 73 -1.62 10.36 -4.23
N ALA A 74 -1.31 9.12 -4.59
CA ALA A 74 -2.23 8.17 -5.21
C ALA A 74 -2.75 8.61 -6.60
N GLN A 75 -2.12 9.61 -7.23
CA GLN A 75 -2.47 10.11 -8.55
C GLN A 75 -2.42 9.01 -9.62
N ASP A 76 -1.40 8.13 -9.58
CA ASP A 76 -1.28 7.00 -10.51
C ASP A 76 -2.46 6.05 -10.37
N TRP A 77 -2.84 5.73 -9.13
CA TRP A 77 -3.94 4.83 -8.86
C TRP A 77 -5.29 5.47 -9.27
N GLU A 78 -5.46 6.75 -8.98
CA GLU A 78 -6.65 7.53 -9.34
C GLU A 78 -6.84 7.58 -10.85
N MET A 79 -5.78 7.92 -11.59
CA MET A 79 -5.83 7.95 -13.05
C MET A 79 -6.09 6.56 -13.64
N ASN A 80 -5.47 5.51 -13.11
CA ASN A 80 -5.75 4.14 -13.51
C ASN A 80 -7.20 3.73 -13.23
N TRP A 81 -7.80 4.24 -12.16
CA TRP A 81 -9.23 4.07 -11.90
C TRP A 81 -10.08 4.68 -13.01
N ARG A 82 -9.86 5.97 -13.37
CA ARG A 82 -10.60 6.64 -14.46
C ARG A 82 -10.41 5.95 -15.80
N ILE A 83 -9.22 5.50 -16.12
CA ILE A 83 -8.93 4.73 -17.34
C ILE A 83 -9.81 3.46 -17.38
N ARG A 84 -9.85 2.69 -16.30
CA ARG A 84 -10.67 1.46 -16.23
C ARG A 84 -12.17 1.74 -16.30
N GLN A 85 -12.64 2.83 -15.65
CA GLN A 85 -14.06 3.24 -15.77
C GLN A 85 -14.44 3.67 -17.20
N ALA A 86 -13.48 4.20 -17.95
CA ALA A 86 -13.65 4.56 -19.36
C ALA A 86 -13.51 3.36 -20.32
N GLY A 87 -13.36 2.13 -19.82
CA GLY A 87 -13.20 0.91 -20.61
C GLY A 87 -11.77 0.58 -21.03
N GLY A 88 -10.77 1.30 -20.51
CA GLY A 88 -9.35 1.00 -20.75
C GLY A 88 -8.80 -0.10 -19.84
N HIS A 89 -7.73 -0.75 -20.27
CA HIS A 89 -7.05 -1.81 -19.52
C HIS A 89 -5.73 -1.30 -18.95
N VAL A 90 -5.47 -1.61 -17.68
CA VAL A 90 -4.17 -1.42 -17.03
C VAL A 90 -3.48 -2.78 -16.96
N TRP A 91 -2.29 -2.88 -17.51
CA TRP A 91 -1.60 -4.15 -17.69
C TRP A 91 -0.30 -4.21 -16.90
N PHE A 92 -0.20 -5.22 -16.06
CA PHE A 92 1.02 -5.54 -15.33
C PHE A 92 1.88 -6.53 -16.13
N THR A 93 3.19 -6.23 -16.22
CA THR A 93 4.16 -7.19 -16.77
C THR A 93 5.40 -7.28 -15.87
N PRO A 94 5.83 -8.50 -15.48
CA PRO A 94 7.05 -8.69 -14.69
C PRO A 94 8.34 -8.39 -15.47
N ALA A 95 8.25 -8.28 -16.81
CA ALA A 95 9.38 -7.90 -17.66
C ALA A 95 9.86 -6.45 -17.42
N MET A 96 8.98 -5.58 -16.95
CA MET A 96 9.33 -4.22 -16.53
C MET A 96 9.65 -4.23 -15.03
N ARG A 97 10.89 -3.95 -14.68
CA ARG A 97 11.36 -3.93 -13.30
C ARG A 97 12.18 -2.66 -13.05
N VAL A 98 11.80 -1.90 -12.02
CA VAL A 98 12.47 -0.67 -11.68
C VAL A 98 12.90 -0.70 -10.21
N ASP A 99 14.16 -0.43 -9.96
CA ASP A 99 14.71 -0.38 -8.62
C ASP A 99 14.16 0.82 -7.84
N TYR A 100 13.66 0.53 -6.66
CA TYR A 100 13.15 1.54 -5.73
C TYR A 100 13.94 1.48 -4.43
N ARG A 101 14.44 2.62 -3.98
CA ARG A 101 15.13 2.72 -2.69
C ARG A 101 14.15 3.01 -1.56
N PRO A 102 13.99 2.09 -0.57
CA PRO A 102 13.11 2.28 0.57
C PRO A 102 13.51 3.42 1.50
N ARG A 103 12.62 3.80 2.41
CA ARG A 103 12.89 4.80 3.44
C ARG A 103 13.95 4.31 4.42
N ARG A 104 14.77 5.25 4.92
CA ARG A 104 15.96 4.96 5.74
C ARG A 104 15.68 4.86 7.24
N SER A 105 14.46 5.16 7.70
CA SER A 105 14.10 5.14 9.12
C SER A 105 12.63 4.82 9.34
N LEU A 106 12.28 4.29 10.51
CA LEU A 106 10.90 4.04 10.92
C LEU A 106 10.03 5.30 10.83
N ARG A 107 10.56 6.46 11.25
CA ARG A 107 9.82 7.72 11.18
C ARG A 107 9.48 8.12 9.74
N ALA A 108 10.43 7.98 8.82
CA ALA A 108 10.19 8.29 7.40
C ALA A 108 9.23 7.28 6.76
N LEU A 109 9.34 6.00 7.12
CA LEU A 109 8.45 4.94 6.69
C LEU A 109 7.02 5.18 7.20
N ALA A 110 6.87 5.45 8.50
CA ALA A 110 5.57 5.75 9.10
C ALA A 110 4.88 6.95 8.43
N ARG A 111 5.63 8.02 8.14
CA ARG A 111 5.10 9.17 7.42
C ARG A 111 4.61 8.78 6.04
N GLN A 112 5.39 8.02 5.28
CA GLN A 112 5.03 7.55 3.93
C GLN A 112 3.74 6.72 3.96
N TYR A 113 3.65 5.74 4.86
CA TYR A 113 2.48 4.85 4.94
C TYR A 113 1.24 5.56 5.48
N ARG A 114 1.42 6.51 6.42
CA ARG A 114 0.33 7.39 6.86
C ARG A 114 -0.23 8.19 5.69
N ASP A 115 0.64 8.76 4.87
CA ASP A 115 0.21 9.54 3.70
C ASP A 115 -0.48 8.64 2.67
N TYR A 116 -0.02 7.40 2.46
CA TYR A 116 -0.71 6.42 1.62
C TYR A 116 -2.12 6.10 2.11
N GLY A 117 -2.29 5.85 3.40
CA GLY A 117 -3.62 5.62 3.99
C GLY A 117 -4.53 6.83 3.86
N ARG A 118 -4.02 8.04 4.19
CA ARG A 118 -4.74 9.30 4.08
C ARG A 118 -5.28 9.51 2.66
N TRP A 119 -4.45 9.41 1.65
CA TRP A 119 -4.82 9.63 0.27
C TRP A 119 -5.67 8.51 -0.31
N ARG A 120 -5.53 7.28 0.16
CA ARG A 120 -6.46 6.20 -0.18
C ARG A 120 -7.88 6.51 0.30
N ARG A 121 -8.03 7.13 1.46
CA ARG A 121 -9.34 7.58 1.96
C ARG A 121 -9.91 8.72 1.12
N VAL A 122 -9.07 9.61 0.60
CA VAL A 122 -9.48 10.67 -0.34
C VAL A 122 -10.02 10.04 -1.64
N VAL A 123 -9.24 9.13 -2.26
CA VAL A 123 -9.69 8.40 -3.46
C VAL A 123 -11.01 7.70 -3.23
N ALA A 124 -11.20 7.07 -2.08
CA ALA A 124 -12.46 6.40 -1.74
C ALA A 124 -13.65 7.35 -1.61
N ALA A 125 -13.42 8.58 -1.20
CA ALA A 125 -14.46 9.60 -1.09
C ALA A 125 -14.80 10.24 -2.46
N THR A 126 -13.83 10.21 -3.39
CA THR A 126 -13.99 10.78 -4.74
C THR A 126 -14.61 9.77 -5.71
N HIS A 127 -14.22 8.51 -5.58
CA HIS A 127 -14.59 7.44 -6.51
C HIS A 127 -15.30 6.30 -5.78
N GLU A 128 -16.61 6.23 -5.94
CA GLU A 128 -17.42 5.15 -5.36
C GLU A 128 -16.99 3.78 -5.93
N GLY A 129 -16.98 2.75 -5.07
CA GLY A 129 -16.53 1.40 -5.46
C GLY A 129 -15.01 1.23 -5.58
N SER A 130 -14.21 2.26 -5.32
CA SER A 130 -12.75 2.20 -5.42
C SER A 130 -12.04 1.49 -4.25
N ILE A 131 -12.77 1.14 -3.20
CA ILE A 131 -12.27 0.40 -2.03
C ILE A 131 -12.43 -1.11 -2.24
N ASN A 132 -11.38 -1.86 -1.91
CA ASN A 132 -11.44 -3.30 -1.75
C ASN A 132 -11.00 -3.71 -0.34
N LEU A 133 -11.23 -4.98 0.04
CA LEU A 133 -10.99 -5.49 1.39
C LEU A 133 -9.55 -5.32 1.87
N ARG A 134 -8.56 -5.40 0.96
CA ARG A 134 -7.14 -5.22 1.34
C ARG A 134 -6.86 -3.84 1.93
N TYR A 135 -7.60 -2.80 1.51
CA TYR A 135 -7.43 -1.45 2.03
C TYR A 135 -8.10 -1.24 3.40
N LEU A 136 -9.00 -2.13 3.79
CA LEU A 136 -9.64 -2.08 5.10
C LEU A 136 -8.87 -2.86 6.17
N ALA A 137 -8.00 -3.78 5.80
CA ALA A 137 -7.25 -4.60 6.75
C ALA A 137 -6.41 -3.77 7.75
N PRO A 138 -5.57 -2.79 7.33
CA PRO A 138 -4.78 -1.99 8.27
C PRO A 138 -5.61 -1.13 9.23
N PRO A 139 -6.65 -0.36 8.80
CA PRO A 139 -7.46 0.40 9.75
C PRO A 139 -8.26 -0.50 10.68
N THR A 140 -8.75 -1.66 10.23
CA THR A 140 -9.43 -2.64 11.10
C THR A 140 -8.48 -3.20 12.14
N ALA A 141 -7.26 -3.60 11.76
CA ALA A 141 -6.25 -4.07 12.69
C ALA A 141 -5.90 -3.02 13.75
N LEU A 142 -5.74 -1.76 13.34
CA LEU A 142 -5.47 -0.65 14.27
C LEU A 142 -6.60 -0.47 15.27
N VAL A 143 -7.87 -0.41 14.79
CA VAL A 143 -9.04 -0.26 15.67
C VAL A 143 -9.18 -1.46 16.61
N ALA A 144 -9.05 -2.68 16.08
CA ALA A 144 -9.17 -3.90 16.90
C ALA A 144 -8.10 -3.94 18.00
N CYS A 145 -6.84 -3.61 17.66
CA CYS A 145 -5.76 -3.54 18.65
C CYS A 145 -6.02 -2.45 19.71
N ALA A 146 -6.49 -1.28 19.31
CA ALA A 146 -6.78 -0.18 20.22
C ALA A 146 -7.95 -0.54 21.17
N VAL A 147 -9.04 -1.07 20.61
CA VAL A 147 -10.19 -1.51 21.39
C VAL A 147 -9.82 -2.66 22.33
N GLY A 148 -9.08 -3.67 21.84
CA GLY A 148 -8.59 -4.77 22.65
C GLY A 148 -7.70 -4.33 23.82
N ALA A 149 -6.80 -3.37 23.55
CA ALA A 149 -5.93 -2.81 24.58
C ALA A 149 -6.72 -2.03 25.66
N VAL A 150 -7.68 -1.19 25.26
CA VAL A 150 -8.53 -0.44 26.21
C VAL A 150 -9.43 -1.38 27.00
N ALA A 151 -10.12 -2.32 26.35
CA ALA A 151 -10.97 -3.31 27.01
C ALA A 151 -10.16 -4.21 27.96
N GLY A 152 -8.91 -4.51 27.62
CA GLY A 152 -7.98 -5.29 28.43
C GLY A 152 -7.63 -4.67 29.79
N LEU A 153 -7.87 -3.37 29.96
CA LEU A 153 -7.71 -2.70 31.26
C LEU A 153 -8.78 -3.16 32.26
N ALA A 154 -10.00 -3.47 31.77
CA ALA A 154 -11.10 -3.96 32.59
C ALA A 154 -11.26 -5.50 32.50
N TRP A 155 -10.96 -6.10 31.36
CA TRP A 155 -11.12 -7.53 31.08
C TRP A 155 -9.84 -8.07 30.41
N ARG A 156 -8.97 -8.66 31.23
CA ARG A 156 -7.63 -9.11 30.81
C ARG A 156 -7.60 -9.97 29.52
N PRO A 157 -8.56 -10.89 29.23
CA PRO A 157 -8.55 -11.67 27.99
C PRO A 157 -8.58 -10.82 26.71
N ALA A 158 -9.08 -9.58 26.76
CA ALA A 158 -9.09 -8.70 25.59
C ALA A 158 -7.69 -8.33 25.08
N TRP A 159 -6.63 -8.45 25.92
CA TRP A 159 -5.24 -8.32 25.49
C TRP A 159 -4.82 -9.39 24.46
N ALA A 160 -5.59 -10.47 24.33
CA ALA A 160 -5.37 -11.47 23.30
C ALA A 160 -5.43 -10.88 21.88
N VAL A 161 -6.21 -9.82 21.64
CA VAL A 161 -6.36 -9.19 20.32
C VAL A 161 -5.05 -8.51 19.88
N PRO A 162 -4.51 -7.51 20.58
CA PRO A 162 -3.22 -6.93 20.21
C PRO A 162 -2.07 -7.96 20.33
N GLY A 163 -2.14 -8.89 21.26
CA GLY A 163 -1.16 -9.98 21.40
C GLY A 163 -1.13 -10.89 20.18
N ALA A 164 -2.27 -11.31 19.67
CA ALA A 164 -2.39 -12.13 18.47
C ALA A 164 -1.88 -11.38 17.23
N TYR A 165 -2.21 -10.08 17.09
CA TYR A 165 -1.68 -9.25 16.03
C TYR A 165 -0.15 -9.19 16.06
N LEU A 166 0.43 -8.90 17.23
CA LEU A 166 1.90 -8.83 17.38
C LEU A 166 2.56 -10.18 17.11
N ALA A 167 1.97 -11.27 17.60
CA ALA A 167 2.47 -12.62 17.34
C ALA A 167 2.42 -12.96 15.85
N ALA A 168 1.31 -12.66 15.16
CA ALA A 168 1.14 -12.91 13.73
C ALA A 168 2.15 -12.09 12.89
N VAL A 169 2.31 -10.80 13.18
CA VAL A 169 3.27 -9.93 12.48
C VAL A 169 4.71 -10.35 12.75
N THR A 170 5.00 -10.79 13.99
CA THR A 170 6.35 -11.28 14.34
C THR A 170 6.65 -12.59 13.63
N ALA A 171 5.78 -13.57 13.74
CA ALA A 171 5.96 -14.87 13.09
C ALA A 171 6.01 -14.74 11.56
N GLY A 172 5.03 -14.01 10.99
CA GLY A 172 4.98 -13.77 9.54
C GLY A 172 6.16 -12.95 9.04
N GLY A 173 6.55 -11.90 9.75
CA GLY A 173 7.70 -11.07 9.39
C GLY A 173 9.02 -11.84 9.42
N LEU A 174 9.23 -12.70 10.41
CA LEU A 174 10.41 -13.57 10.48
C LEU A 174 10.38 -14.65 9.38
N TRP A 175 9.20 -15.16 9.07
CA TRP A 175 9.01 -16.12 7.96
C TRP A 175 9.37 -15.49 6.61
N GLU A 176 8.88 -14.29 6.32
CA GLU A 176 9.21 -13.55 5.09
C GLU A 176 10.70 -13.20 5.02
N ALA A 177 11.33 -12.99 6.17
CA ALA A 177 12.75 -12.67 6.28
C ALA A 177 13.67 -13.90 6.34
N ARG A 178 13.16 -15.12 6.19
CA ARG A 178 13.98 -16.33 6.17
C ARG A 178 15.04 -16.26 5.07
N GLY A 179 16.26 -16.57 5.41
CA GLY A 179 17.42 -16.45 4.50
C GLY A 179 18.08 -15.05 4.48
N GLN A 180 17.52 -14.07 5.19
CA GLN A 180 18.18 -12.78 5.41
C GLN A 180 19.15 -12.83 6.59
N ALA A 181 20.13 -11.93 6.59
CA ALA A 181 20.99 -11.74 7.78
C ALA A 181 20.14 -11.44 9.03
N PRO A 182 20.54 -11.93 10.23
CA PRO A 182 19.78 -11.72 11.48
C PRO A 182 19.45 -10.24 11.74
N ALA A 183 20.41 -9.36 11.45
CA ALA A 183 20.23 -7.91 11.59
C ALA A 183 19.08 -7.37 10.72
N VAL A 184 18.81 -7.94 9.55
CA VAL A 184 17.68 -7.61 8.68
C VAL A 184 16.41 -8.26 9.21
N ALA A 185 16.45 -9.58 9.44
CA ALA A 185 15.28 -10.38 9.80
C ALA A 185 14.58 -9.85 11.07
N LEU A 186 15.34 -9.53 12.12
CA LEU A 186 14.80 -9.01 13.37
C LEU A 186 14.12 -7.63 13.26
N ARG A 187 14.36 -6.90 12.17
CA ARG A 187 13.73 -5.60 11.91
C ARG A 187 12.42 -5.71 11.15
N VAL A 188 12.20 -6.79 10.40
CA VAL A 188 11.02 -6.94 9.52
C VAL A 188 9.71 -6.86 10.29
N PRO A 189 9.51 -7.52 11.46
CA PRO A 189 8.28 -7.39 12.22
C PRO A 189 7.92 -5.94 12.60
N ALA A 190 8.91 -5.17 13.08
CA ALA A 190 8.70 -3.77 13.45
C ALA A 190 8.39 -2.90 12.22
N VAL A 191 9.01 -3.19 11.09
CA VAL A 191 8.74 -2.53 9.80
C VAL A 191 7.31 -2.80 9.36
N VAL A 192 6.86 -4.06 9.33
CA VAL A 192 5.49 -4.45 8.95
C VAL A 192 4.46 -3.82 9.88
N ALA A 193 4.67 -3.91 11.20
CA ALA A 193 3.79 -3.25 12.16
C ALA A 193 3.68 -1.74 11.91
N THR A 194 4.81 -1.08 11.64
CA THR A 194 4.84 0.36 11.31
C THR A 194 4.04 0.65 10.03
N MET A 195 4.19 -0.15 8.99
CA MET A 195 3.46 0.01 7.73
C MET A 195 1.94 -0.10 7.97
N HIS A 196 1.49 -1.13 8.68
CA HIS A 196 0.07 -1.35 8.98
C HIS A 196 -0.52 -0.24 9.85
N MET A 197 0.11 0.06 10.99
CA MET A 197 -0.44 1.01 11.95
C MET A 197 -0.43 2.43 11.39
N ALA A 198 0.65 2.84 10.70
CA ALA A 198 0.72 4.16 10.09
C ALA A 198 -0.29 4.32 8.94
N TRP A 199 -0.45 3.29 8.10
CA TRP A 199 -1.42 3.30 7.02
C TRP A 199 -2.86 3.37 7.57
N GLY A 200 -3.20 2.51 8.54
CA GLY A 200 -4.50 2.51 9.21
C GLY A 200 -4.82 3.84 9.86
N TRP A 201 -3.85 4.42 10.58
CA TRP A 201 -3.98 5.76 11.18
C TRP A 201 -4.25 6.84 10.13
N GLY A 202 -3.47 6.86 9.04
CA GLY A 202 -3.66 7.82 7.95
C GLY A 202 -5.04 7.71 7.32
N PHE A 203 -5.54 6.50 7.11
CA PHE A 203 -6.87 6.25 6.56
C PHE A 203 -7.98 6.76 7.49
N LEU A 204 -7.92 6.44 8.78
CA LEU A 204 -8.93 6.84 9.76
C LEU A 204 -8.93 8.34 10.03
N THR A 205 -7.76 8.98 10.04
CA THR A 205 -7.59 10.40 10.37
C THR A 205 -7.47 11.31 9.16
N SER A 206 -7.79 10.82 7.95
CA SER A 206 -7.81 11.65 6.74
C SER A 206 -8.75 12.84 6.91
N PRO A 207 -8.29 14.10 6.71
CA PRO A 207 -9.09 15.29 6.98
C PRO A 207 -10.37 15.34 6.15
N ALA A 208 -11.51 15.64 6.80
CA ALA A 208 -12.79 15.76 6.10
C ALA A 208 -12.80 16.90 5.08
N ALA A 209 -12.12 18.02 5.42
CA ALA A 209 -11.98 19.16 4.50
C ALA A 209 -11.30 18.74 3.19
N LEU A 210 -10.14 18.05 3.26
CA LEU A 210 -9.42 17.57 2.09
C LEU A 210 -10.29 16.63 1.23
N ARG A 211 -11.04 15.72 1.88
CA ARG A 211 -11.92 14.80 1.15
C ARG A 211 -13.06 15.50 0.43
N ARG A 212 -13.67 16.52 1.07
CA ARG A 212 -14.74 17.33 0.43
C ARG A 212 -14.20 18.17 -0.71
N GLU A 213 -13.08 18.83 -0.49
CA GLU A 213 -12.40 19.66 -1.51
C GLU A 213 -12.11 18.87 -2.79
N ILE A 214 -11.47 17.70 -2.65
CA ILE A 214 -11.12 16.85 -3.79
C ILE A 214 -12.35 16.21 -4.43
N ALA A 215 -13.34 15.77 -3.64
CA ALA A 215 -14.57 15.18 -4.17
C ALA A 215 -15.53 16.21 -4.79
N GLY A 216 -15.24 17.50 -4.70
CA GLY A 216 -16.12 18.57 -5.24
C GLY A 216 -17.44 18.71 -4.48
N ARG A 217 -17.45 18.42 -3.17
CA ARG A 217 -18.63 18.44 -2.29
C ARG A 217 -18.48 19.47 -1.17
#